data_7e4617fafc3c67feb57d72baddd91fd3
#
_entry.id   7e4617fafc3c67feb57d72baddd91fd3
#
_cell.length_a   1.000
_cell.length_b   1.000
_cell.length_c   1.000
_cell.angle_alpha   90.00
_cell.angle_beta   90.00
_cell.angle_gamma   90.00
#
_symmetry.space_group_name_H-M   'P 1'
#
loop_
_entity.id
_entity.type
_entity.pdbx_description
1 polymer ?
#
loop_
_entity_poly.entity_id
_entity_poly.type
_entity_poly.pdbx_seq_one_letter_code
_entity_poly.pdbx_strand_id
1 'polypeptide(L)'
;MFSVLTLPGDATPAAGVLGLEKIWDGITQEDWTQRFVSNGTDPATPQWVTFDTGQTVKLTSLKLWNYGDDGTTPGVRLHYAPIHMQHFQIWGSREPKADGSWDSWTLLGDFIITKPSGSPVGVETEEDRAKGVAGFDFEFTGEQPKVRYIRIKNLGNWDGQTYTFDIEEISLTGWVY
;
A
#
# COMPACT_ATOMS: atom_id res chain seq x y z
N MET A 1 -4.26 4.50 17.53
CA MET A 1 -4.54 5.34 16.33
C MET A 1 -3.26 5.36 15.51
N PHE A 2 -3.34 5.13 14.21
CA PHE A 2 -2.17 5.15 13.33
C PHE A 2 -1.59 6.56 13.23
N SER A 3 -0.27 6.64 13.07
CA SER A 3 0.42 7.91 12.84
C SER A 3 1.60 7.73 11.89
N VAL A 4 1.88 8.77 11.13
CA VAL A 4 3.01 8.79 10.21
C VAL A 4 4.32 8.71 11.01
N LEU A 5 5.23 7.85 10.59
CA LEU A 5 6.62 7.83 11.00
C LEU A 5 7.46 7.97 9.74
N THR A 6 8.29 9.00 9.67
CA THR A 6 9.21 9.18 8.56
C THR A 6 10.63 8.89 9.02
N LEU A 7 11.24 7.89 8.40
CA LEU A 7 12.63 7.51 8.64
C LEU A 7 13.50 7.83 7.42
N PRO A 8 14.81 7.95 7.57
CA PRO A 8 15.71 8.10 6.43
C PRO A 8 15.48 7.01 5.38
N GLY A 9 15.31 7.40 4.13
CA GLY A 9 15.04 6.51 3.01
C GLY A 9 13.56 6.25 2.72
N ASP A 10 12.64 6.66 3.60
CA ASP A 10 11.21 6.56 3.33
C ASP A 10 10.79 7.48 2.17
N ALA A 11 9.84 7.02 1.38
CA ALA A 11 9.25 7.81 0.31
C ALA A 11 8.48 9.03 0.88
N THR A 12 8.56 10.13 0.16
CA THR A 12 7.79 11.34 0.45
C THR A 12 6.60 11.45 -0.49
N PRO A 13 5.54 12.18 -0.11
CA PRO A 13 4.40 12.43 -1.00
C PRO A 13 4.83 13.19 -2.27
N ALA A 14 4.25 12.83 -3.41
CA ALA A 14 4.36 13.62 -4.62
C ALA A 14 3.65 14.98 -4.47
N ALA A 15 4.10 15.97 -5.24
CA ALA A 15 3.50 17.30 -5.21
C ALA A 15 2.02 17.25 -5.61
N GLY A 16 1.18 17.92 -4.83
CA GLY A 16 -0.26 18.03 -5.09
C GLY A 16 -1.12 16.85 -4.59
N VAL A 17 -0.51 15.87 -3.90
CA VAL A 17 -1.24 14.83 -3.17
C VAL A 17 -1.06 15.01 -1.67
N LEU A 18 -1.95 14.38 -0.91
CA LEU A 18 -1.91 14.44 0.55
C LEU A 18 -0.91 13.42 1.12
N GLY A 19 -0.62 13.56 2.40
CA GLY A 19 0.36 12.74 3.09
C GLY A 19 -0.08 11.31 3.35
N LEU A 20 0.83 10.56 3.97
CA LEU A 20 0.62 9.13 4.26
C LEU A 20 -0.59 8.86 5.17
N GLU A 21 -1.02 9.86 5.97
CA GLU A 21 -2.20 9.76 6.82
C GLU A 21 -3.50 9.46 6.06
N LYS A 22 -3.50 9.64 4.75
CA LYS A 22 -4.66 9.37 3.89
C LYS A 22 -4.93 7.89 3.67
N ILE A 23 -3.93 7.03 3.86
CA ILE A 23 -4.11 5.61 3.61
C ILE A 23 -4.84 4.84 4.74
N TRP A 24 -5.33 5.54 5.77
CA TRP A 24 -6.14 4.95 6.86
C TRP A 24 -7.23 5.89 7.37
N ASP A 25 -7.72 6.80 6.55
CA ASP A 25 -8.78 7.74 6.93
C ASP A 25 -10.20 7.18 6.70
N GLY A 26 -10.31 6.01 6.11
CA GLY A 26 -11.57 5.30 5.83
C GLY A 26 -12.25 5.79 4.55
N ILE A 27 -11.56 6.56 3.72
CA ILE A 27 -12.10 7.11 2.48
C ILE A 27 -11.56 6.31 1.30
N THR A 28 -12.45 5.81 0.46
CA THR A 28 -12.11 5.09 -0.77
C THR A 28 -12.88 5.70 -1.95
N GLN A 29 -12.27 5.73 -3.13
CA GLN A 29 -12.90 6.07 -4.43
C GLN A 29 -13.44 7.49 -4.55
N GLU A 30 -12.89 8.43 -3.82
CA GLU A 30 -13.28 9.82 -3.91
C GLU A 30 -12.41 10.63 -4.88
N ASP A 31 -11.68 11.60 -4.34
CA ASP A 31 -10.81 12.49 -5.09
C ASP A 31 -9.42 11.88 -5.22
N TRP A 32 -8.82 12.02 -6.39
CA TRP A 32 -7.44 11.57 -6.65
C TRP A 32 -6.40 12.16 -5.68
N THR A 33 -6.74 13.24 -4.97
CA THR A 33 -5.89 13.84 -3.93
C THR A 33 -6.02 13.14 -2.58
N GLN A 34 -7.03 12.30 -2.36
CA GLN A 34 -7.29 11.61 -1.09
C GLN A 34 -6.53 10.28 -0.95
N ARG A 35 -5.32 10.23 -1.49
CA ARG A 35 -4.46 9.05 -1.46
C ARG A 35 -3.01 9.45 -1.26
N PHE A 36 -2.16 8.51 -0.90
CA PHE A 36 -0.71 8.67 -0.94
C PHE A 36 -0.19 8.28 -2.33
N VAL A 37 0.64 9.14 -2.91
CA VAL A 37 1.45 8.81 -4.10
C VAL A 37 2.89 9.15 -3.77
N SER A 38 3.81 8.21 -3.98
CA SER A 38 5.22 8.43 -3.68
C SER A 38 5.90 9.35 -4.71
N ASN A 39 6.82 10.20 -4.23
CA ASN A 39 7.65 11.07 -5.06
C ASN A 39 8.95 10.36 -5.44
N GLY A 40 8.88 9.28 -6.20
CA GLY A 40 10.04 8.54 -6.67
C GLY A 40 10.50 9.01 -8.05
N THR A 41 11.80 9.01 -8.25
CA THR A 41 12.43 9.43 -9.52
C THR A 41 13.40 8.39 -10.07
N ASP A 42 13.84 7.43 -9.26
CA ASP A 42 14.79 6.39 -9.68
C ASP A 42 14.03 5.07 -9.92
N PRO A 43 13.88 4.63 -11.18
CA PRO A 43 13.15 3.41 -11.51
C PRO A 43 13.82 2.12 -11.02
N ALA A 44 15.08 2.18 -10.60
CA ALA A 44 15.83 1.01 -10.12
C ALA A 44 15.73 0.82 -8.59
N THR A 45 15.22 1.82 -7.86
CA THR A 45 15.17 1.80 -6.40
C THR A 45 13.75 1.62 -5.89
N PRO A 46 13.39 0.44 -5.34
CA PRO A 46 12.12 0.24 -4.67
C PRO A 46 11.91 1.25 -3.54
N GLN A 47 10.70 1.77 -3.43
CA GLN A 47 10.32 2.72 -2.39
C GLN A 47 9.43 2.09 -1.33
N TRP A 48 9.42 2.68 -0.16
CA TRP A 48 8.60 2.25 0.97
C TRP A 48 8.13 3.45 1.79
N VAL A 49 7.09 3.22 2.58
CA VAL A 49 6.59 4.14 3.58
C VAL A 49 6.54 3.45 4.93
N THR A 50 6.65 4.23 6.00
CA THR A 50 6.65 3.74 7.38
C THR A 50 5.58 4.45 8.21
N PHE A 51 4.88 3.71 9.07
CA PHE A 51 3.93 4.26 10.02
C PHE A 51 3.91 3.49 11.34
N ASP A 52 3.41 4.14 12.39
CA ASP A 52 3.21 3.59 13.73
C ASP A 52 1.74 3.20 13.90
N THR A 53 1.46 1.96 14.26
CA THR A 53 0.11 1.50 14.59
C THR A 53 -0.40 2.03 15.93
N GLY A 54 0.46 2.69 16.72
CA GLY A 54 0.14 3.24 18.03
C GLY A 54 0.14 2.23 19.17
N GLN A 55 0.23 0.94 18.86
CA GLN A 55 0.21 -0.15 19.83
C GLN A 55 0.90 -1.40 19.27
N THR A 56 1.29 -2.32 20.15
CA THR A 56 1.87 -3.59 19.71
C THR A 56 0.75 -4.49 19.16
N VAL A 57 0.95 -5.00 17.94
CA VAL A 57 -0.01 -5.84 17.24
C VAL A 57 0.63 -7.12 16.71
N LYS A 58 -0.17 -8.16 16.54
CA LYS A 58 0.15 -9.36 15.75
C LYS A 58 -0.85 -9.42 14.60
N LEU A 59 -0.39 -9.14 13.40
CA LEU A 59 -1.26 -9.03 12.22
C LEU A 59 -1.76 -10.40 11.76
N THR A 60 -3.00 -10.45 11.30
CA THR A 60 -3.63 -11.61 10.69
C THR A 60 -4.01 -11.38 9.24
N SER A 61 -4.46 -10.17 8.90
CA SER A 61 -4.80 -9.83 7.52
C SER A 61 -4.58 -8.35 7.22
N LEU A 62 -4.47 -8.07 5.93
CA LEU A 62 -4.41 -6.73 5.34
C LEU A 62 -5.46 -6.65 4.24
N LYS A 63 -6.19 -5.57 4.18
CA LYS A 63 -6.92 -5.16 2.98
C LYS A 63 -6.32 -3.87 2.44
N LEU A 64 -6.13 -3.80 1.13
CA LEU A 64 -5.55 -2.67 0.43
C LEU A 64 -6.46 -2.24 -0.72
N TRP A 65 -6.57 -0.94 -0.95
CA TRP A 65 -7.24 -0.36 -2.10
C TRP A 65 -6.26 0.46 -2.92
N ASN A 66 -6.23 0.17 -4.22
CA ASN A 66 -5.69 1.08 -5.21
C ASN A 66 -6.78 2.07 -5.61
N TYR A 67 -6.37 3.28 -5.94
CA TYR A 67 -7.28 4.30 -6.41
C TYR A 67 -7.97 3.89 -7.72
N GLY A 68 -9.27 4.12 -7.79
CA GLY A 68 -10.06 3.84 -8.96
C GLY A 68 -11.47 4.38 -8.80
N ASP A 69 -12.29 4.39 -9.86
CA ASP A 69 -13.67 4.80 -9.74
C ASP A 69 -14.63 3.62 -9.49
N ASP A 70 -15.80 3.93 -8.91
CA ASP A 70 -16.85 2.96 -8.64
C ASP A 70 -17.66 2.59 -9.89
N GLY A 71 -17.28 3.11 -11.07
CA GLY A 71 -17.99 2.91 -12.33
C GLY A 71 -19.05 3.96 -12.63
N THR A 72 -19.21 4.97 -11.80
CA THR A 72 -20.14 6.08 -12.08
C THR A 72 -19.66 6.94 -13.25
N THR A 73 -18.33 6.96 -13.48
CA THR A 73 -17.71 7.60 -14.63
C THR A 73 -16.79 6.61 -15.35
N PRO A 74 -17.32 5.69 -16.14
CA PRO A 74 -16.56 4.59 -16.72
C PRO A 74 -15.34 5.03 -17.53
N GLY A 75 -14.20 4.34 -17.29
CA GLY A 75 -12.98 4.47 -18.08
C GLY A 75 -12.08 5.65 -17.74
N VAL A 76 -12.38 6.40 -16.69
CA VAL A 76 -11.57 7.57 -16.31
C VAL A 76 -10.48 7.19 -15.29
N ARG A 77 -10.74 6.27 -14.37
CA ARG A 77 -9.85 5.92 -13.27
C ARG A 77 -9.83 4.40 -13.07
N LEU A 78 -8.71 3.79 -13.35
CA LEU A 78 -8.55 2.34 -13.34
C LEU A 78 -7.83 1.89 -12.07
N HIS A 79 -8.38 0.90 -11.36
CA HIS A 79 -7.77 0.30 -10.17
C HIS A 79 -6.44 -0.41 -10.44
N TYR A 80 -6.16 -0.72 -11.71
CA TYR A 80 -4.95 -1.39 -12.18
C TYR A 80 -4.16 -0.47 -13.14
N ALA A 81 -4.14 0.84 -12.83
CA ALA A 81 -3.39 1.80 -13.61
C ALA A 81 -1.87 1.62 -13.44
N PRO A 82 -1.05 2.12 -14.38
CA PRO A 82 0.40 1.87 -14.40
C PRO A 82 1.13 2.11 -13.08
N ILE A 83 0.81 3.21 -12.38
CA ILE A 83 1.50 3.56 -11.12
C ILE A 83 0.96 2.84 -9.88
N HIS A 84 -0.17 2.14 -10.01
CA HIS A 84 -0.75 1.42 -8.87
C HIS A 84 0.13 0.22 -8.49
N MET A 85 0.23 0.01 -7.20
CA MET A 85 1.02 -1.08 -6.65
C MET A 85 0.44 -2.43 -7.07
N GLN A 86 1.30 -3.33 -7.57
CA GLN A 86 0.94 -4.70 -7.94
C GLN A 86 1.64 -5.72 -7.04
N HIS A 87 2.96 -5.60 -6.88
CA HIS A 87 3.77 -6.48 -6.04
C HIS A 87 4.36 -5.68 -4.88
N PHE A 88 4.14 -6.13 -3.66
CA PHE A 88 4.60 -5.39 -2.48
C PHE A 88 4.88 -6.31 -1.30
N GLN A 89 5.64 -5.78 -0.35
CA GLN A 89 5.95 -6.44 0.91
C GLN A 89 5.49 -5.62 2.10
N ILE A 90 5.05 -6.33 3.14
CA ILE A 90 4.78 -5.76 4.46
C ILE A 90 5.86 -6.21 5.41
N TRP A 91 6.50 -5.25 6.06
CA TRP A 91 7.53 -5.46 7.05
C TRP A 91 7.08 -4.88 8.39
N GLY A 92 7.48 -5.52 9.47
CA GLY A 92 7.15 -5.09 10.82
C GLY A 92 8.38 -4.93 11.70
N SER A 93 8.33 -3.95 12.62
CA SER A 93 9.35 -3.75 13.64
C SER A 93 8.71 -3.42 15.00
N ARG A 94 9.39 -3.76 16.07
CA ARG A 94 9.02 -3.28 17.43
C ARG A 94 9.72 -1.98 17.75
N GLU A 95 10.93 -1.80 17.27
CA GLU A 95 11.81 -0.66 17.53
C GLU A 95 12.65 -0.40 16.28
N PRO A 96 12.14 0.39 15.32
CA PRO A 96 12.91 0.74 14.14
C PRO A 96 14.10 1.59 14.51
N LYS A 97 15.24 1.35 13.86
CA LYS A 97 16.42 2.20 14.02
C LYS A 97 16.19 3.57 13.42
N ALA A 98 16.65 4.62 14.11
CA ALA A 98 16.49 6.01 13.69
C ALA A 98 17.22 6.36 12.38
N ASP A 99 18.20 5.55 11.98
CA ASP A 99 18.91 5.68 10.71
C ASP A 99 18.14 5.13 9.50
N GLY A 100 16.95 4.54 9.74
CA GLY A 100 16.10 3.96 8.70
C GLY A 100 16.56 2.60 8.18
N SER A 101 17.65 2.03 8.72
CA SER A 101 18.17 0.74 8.28
C SER A 101 17.15 -0.41 8.44
N TRP A 102 17.36 -1.49 7.67
CA TRP A 102 16.45 -2.64 7.62
C TRP A 102 16.72 -3.72 8.70
N ASP A 103 17.79 -3.59 9.47
CA ASP A 103 18.23 -4.61 10.43
C ASP A 103 17.23 -4.92 11.54
N SER A 104 16.34 -3.96 11.86
CA SER A 104 15.30 -4.09 12.89
C SER A 104 13.92 -4.50 12.32
N TRP A 105 13.86 -4.85 11.05
CA TRP A 105 12.62 -5.18 10.37
C TRP A 105 12.52 -6.67 10.04
N THR A 106 11.33 -7.24 10.21
CA THR A 106 11.01 -8.61 9.85
C THR A 106 9.99 -8.59 8.73
N LEU A 107 10.21 -9.37 7.67
CA LEU A 107 9.22 -9.57 6.61
C LEU A 107 8.01 -10.31 7.19
N LEU A 108 6.83 -9.71 7.07
CA LEU A 108 5.56 -10.29 7.51
C LEU A 108 4.82 -10.95 6.36
N GLY A 109 4.89 -10.39 5.15
CA GLY A 109 4.24 -10.93 3.97
C GLY A 109 4.78 -10.33 2.67
N ASP A 110 4.64 -11.12 1.60
CA ASP A 110 4.99 -10.76 0.22
C ASP A 110 3.75 -11.04 -0.62
N PHE A 111 3.20 -10.01 -1.28
CA PHE A 111 1.86 -10.05 -1.85
C PHE A 111 1.82 -9.54 -3.28
N ILE A 112 0.99 -10.18 -4.09
CA ILE A 112 0.73 -9.78 -5.47
C ILE A 112 -0.76 -9.55 -5.66
N ILE A 113 -1.12 -8.35 -6.15
CA ILE A 113 -2.47 -8.04 -6.60
C ILE A 113 -2.68 -8.71 -7.96
N THR A 114 -3.69 -9.54 -8.06
CA THR A 114 -4.08 -10.18 -9.32
C THR A 114 -5.30 -9.50 -9.89
N LYS A 115 -5.28 -9.28 -11.21
CA LYS A 115 -6.41 -8.75 -11.95
C LYS A 115 -7.31 -9.90 -12.41
N PRO A 116 -8.59 -9.96 -12.00
CA PRO A 116 -9.46 -11.11 -12.28
C PRO A 116 -9.53 -11.50 -13.75
N SER A 117 -9.69 -10.54 -14.64
CA SER A 117 -9.79 -10.80 -16.08
C SER A 117 -8.48 -11.22 -16.74
N GLY A 118 -7.33 -10.89 -16.13
CA GLY A 118 -6.01 -11.01 -16.77
C GLY A 118 -5.80 -10.09 -17.98
N SER A 119 -6.71 -9.13 -18.22
CA SER A 119 -6.62 -8.17 -19.33
C SER A 119 -5.38 -7.27 -19.19
N PRO A 120 -4.83 -6.73 -20.28
CA PRO A 120 -3.69 -5.81 -20.24
C PRO A 120 -3.94 -4.58 -19.36
N VAL A 121 -2.87 -3.94 -18.91
CA VAL A 121 -2.93 -2.62 -18.26
C VAL A 121 -3.66 -1.63 -19.16
N GLY A 122 -4.53 -0.80 -18.56
CA GLY A 122 -5.37 0.14 -19.31
C GLY A 122 -6.70 -0.43 -19.80
N VAL A 123 -6.94 -1.73 -19.64
CA VAL A 123 -8.22 -2.39 -19.95
C VAL A 123 -8.80 -2.97 -18.66
N GLU A 124 -9.95 -2.52 -18.23
CA GLU A 124 -10.62 -2.97 -17.01
C GLU A 124 -12.03 -3.46 -17.34
N THR A 125 -12.33 -4.69 -16.94
CA THR A 125 -13.65 -5.28 -17.05
C THR A 125 -14.52 -4.89 -15.86
N GLU A 126 -15.81 -5.18 -15.92
CA GLU A 126 -16.73 -4.95 -14.79
C GLU A 126 -16.30 -5.79 -13.55
N GLU A 127 -15.82 -7.03 -13.77
CA GLU A 127 -15.30 -7.88 -12.70
C GLU A 127 -14.03 -7.29 -12.05
N ASP A 128 -13.11 -6.77 -12.86
CA ASP A 128 -11.90 -6.09 -12.37
C ASP A 128 -12.27 -4.89 -11.51
N ARG A 129 -13.19 -4.07 -12.00
CA ARG A 129 -13.68 -2.89 -11.27
C ARG A 129 -14.34 -3.27 -9.97
N ALA A 130 -15.25 -4.24 -10.00
CA ALA A 130 -15.92 -4.73 -8.79
C ALA A 130 -14.90 -5.21 -7.73
N LYS A 131 -13.83 -5.90 -8.15
CA LYS A 131 -12.75 -6.32 -7.24
C LYS A 131 -11.96 -5.14 -6.72
N GLY A 132 -11.61 -4.16 -7.57
CA GLY A 132 -10.91 -2.94 -7.16
C GLY A 132 -11.70 -2.13 -6.13
N VAL A 133 -13.00 -1.94 -6.37
CA VAL A 133 -13.94 -1.30 -5.45
C VAL A 133 -14.02 -2.03 -4.10
N ALA A 134 -14.07 -3.36 -4.12
CA ALA A 134 -14.11 -4.16 -2.90
C ALA A 134 -12.80 -4.17 -2.12
N GLY A 135 -11.69 -3.82 -2.76
CA GLY A 135 -10.33 -3.91 -2.21
C GLY A 135 -9.74 -5.32 -2.30
N PHE A 136 -8.45 -5.40 -2.05
CA PHE A 136 -7.65 -6.60 -2.17
C PHE A 136 -7.32 -7.16 -0.79
N ASP A 137 -7.76 -8.38 -0.52
CA ASP A 137 -7.58 -9.06 0.76
C ASP A 137 -6.33 -9.95 0.75
N PHE A 138 -5.53 -9.88 1.81
CA PHE A 138 -4.32 -10.66 2.01
C PHE A 138 -4.26 -11.20 3.43
N GLU A 139 -3.89 -12.48 3.56
CA GLU A 139 -3.71 -13.14 4.85
C GLU A 139 -2.21 -13.27 5.16
N PHE A 140 -1.82 -12.93 6.38
CA PHE A 140 -0.48 -13.22 6.86
C PHE A 140 -0.39 -14.67 7.28
N THR A 141 0.49 -15.44 6.62
CA THR A 141 0.65 -16.88 6.86
C THR A 141 1.71 -17.14 7.94
N GLY A 142 1.59 -18.29 8.60
CA GLY A 142 2.51 -18.70 9.65
C GLY A 142 2.38 -17.91 10.95
N GLU A 143 3.34 -18.11 11.85
CA GLU A 143 3.38 -17.38 13.11
C GLU A 143 3.99 -16.00 12.92
N GLN A 144 3.14 -14.97 13.04
CA GLN A 144 3.58 -13.58 12.91
C GLN A 144 4.20 -13.07 14.22
N PRO A 145 5.26 -12.26 14.16
CA PRO A 145 5.82 -11.59 15.34
C PRO A 145 4.89 -10.47 15.83
N LYS A 146 5.08 -10.08 17.08
CA LYS A 146 4.49 -8.86 17.62
C LYS A 146 5.30 -7.67 17.13
N VAL A 147 4.63 -6.71 16.49
CA VAL A 147 5.24 -5.51 15.91
C VAL A 147 4.42 -4.28 16.29
N ARG A 148 4.98 -3.10 16.15
CA ARG A 148 4.27 -1.83 16.32
C ARG A 148 4.39 -0.94 15.08
N TYR A 149 5.52 -1.01 14.41
CA TYR A 149 5.79 -0.19 13.23
C TYR A 149 5.70 -1.05 11.99
N ILE A 150 5.10 -0.50 10.95
CA ILE A 150 4.86 -1.18 9.68
C ILE A 150 5.57 -0.41 8.56
N ARG A 151 6.20 -1.14 7.65
CA ARG A 151 6.65 -0.66 6.34
C ARG A 151 5.88 -1.34 5.23
N ILE A 152 5.43 -0.55 4.27
CA ILE A 152 4.91 -1.04 3.00
C ILE A 152 5.96 -0.72 1.94
N LYS A 153 6.51 -1.76 1.32
CA LYS A 153 7.54 -1.65 0.29
C LYS A 153 6.99 -2.06 -1.06
N ASN A 154 6.99 -1.14 -2.01
CA ASN A 154 6.65 -1.44 -3.40
C ASN A 154 7.78 -2.23 -4.08
N LEU A 155 7.47 -3.36 -4.69
CA LEU A 155 8.39 -4.17 -5.49
C LEU A 155 8.07 -4.09 -7.00
N GLY A 156 6.89 -3.61 -7.34
CA GLY A 156 6.48 -3.40 -8.73
C GLY A 156 5.06 -2.87 -8.82
N ASN A 157 4.87 -1.94 -9.70
CA ASN A 157 3.56 -1.45 -10.10
C ASN A 157 3.12 -2.11 -11.43
N TRP A 158 1.93 -1.77 -11.92
CA TRP A 158 1.37 -2.45 -13.10
C TRP A 158 2.13 -2.18 -14.41
N ASP A 159 3.01 -1.18 -14.49
CA ASP A 159 3.91 -0.96 -15.62
C ASP A 159 5.30 -1.59 -15.41
N GLY A 160 5.49 -2.32 -14.32
CA GLY A 160 6.76 -2.98 -13.99
C GLY A 160 7.80 -2.07 -13.33
N GLN A 161 7.46 -0.84 -12.98
CA GLN A 161 8.35 0.08 -12.27
C GLN A 161 8.26 -0.12 -10.75
N THR A 162 9.28 0.36 -10.03
CA THR A 162 9.37 0.21 -8.56
C THR A 162 9.39 1.53 -7.81
N TYR A 163 9.65 2.63 -8.50
CA TYR A 163 10.00 3.92 -7.89
C TYR A 163 8.82 4.83 -7.57
N THR A 164 7.68 4.64 -8.23
CA THR A 164 6.44 5.37 -7.93
C THR A 164 5.35 4.37 -7.65
N PHE A 165 4.61 4.60 -6.59
CA PHE A 165 3.45 3.80 -6.25
C PHE A 165 2.42 4.67 -5.53
N ASP A 166 1.19 4.23 -5.55
CA ASP A 166 0.14 4.85 -4.75
C ASP A 166 -0.59 3.82 -3.88
N ILE A 167 -1.21 4.34 -2.82
CA ILE A 167 -2.11 3.61 -1.95
C ILE A 167 -3.28 4.55 -1.67
N GLU A 168 -4.50 4.10 -1.91
CA GLU A 168 -5.69 4.84 -1.53
C GLU A 168 -6.04 4.59 -0.07
N GLU A 169 -6.19 3.32 0.31
CA GLU A 169 -6.57 2.96 1.68
C GLU A 169 -5.99 1.61 2.07
N ILE A 170 -5.71 1.44 3.36
CA ILE A 170 -5.38 0.15 3.97
C ILE A 170 -6.21 -0.10 5.21
N SER A 171 -6.51 -1.37 5.46
CA SER A 171 -7.07 -1.84 6.72
C SER A 171 -6.25 -3.02 7.24
N LEU A 172 -5.80 -2.94 8.48
CA LEU A 172 -5.05 -4.00 9.14
C LEU A 172 -5.92 -4.68 10.19
N THR A 173 -5.93 -6.00 10.19
CA THR A 173 -6.60 -6.82 11.21
C THR A 173 -5.56 -7.60 12.00
N GLY A 174 -5.79 -7.77 13.31
CA GLY A 174 -4.87 -8.51 14.17
C GLY A 174 -5.24 -8.41 15.64
N TRP A 175 -4.36 -8.96 16.47
CA TRP A 175 -4.50 -8.94 17.92
C TRP A 175 -3.65 -7.83 18.51
N VAL A 176 -4.23 -7.09 19.45
CA VAL A 176 -3.56 -6.01 20.18
C VAL A 176 -3.02 -6.56 21.50
N TYR A 177 -1.85 -6.07 21.93
CA TYR A 177 -1.15 -6.52 23.14
C TYR A 177 -0.75 -5.36 24.03
#